data_48d304c27cee0d6edc74c03a8e690335
#
_entry.id   48d304c27cee0d6edc74c03a8e690335
#
_cell.length_a   1.000
_cell.length_b   1.000
_cell.length_c   1.000
_cell.angle_alpha   90.00
_cell.angle_beta   90.00
_cell.angle_gamma   90.00
#
_symmetry.space_group_name_H-M   'P 1'
#
loop_
_entity.id
_entity.type
_entity.pdbx_description
1 polymer ?
#
loop_
_entity_poly.entity_id
_entity_poly.type
_entity_poly.pdbx_seq_one_letter_code
_entity_poly.pdbx_strand_id
1 'polypeptide(L)'
;MPVFRWSELEEKVLYPDHSPATGSVLRGEKIAVARVRYPAGSKVPPHASRREQIHSIVRGQATYRVNGEEKLVGPGEVVLIRPNTEHAVEILQDLEVIGFQDVGPLAGVEPGSGSGPVFFKWDEMESDFITPKYSSGRGPTITGERIEVAFMFYPAGTEGKPHAHPNEQIQVALQGKVRGVIGGEEHVIEAGGGVLFPSNVEHGIKILEDYTVINCKDIVPGWSVYHARWEREPARS
;
A
#
# COMPACT_ATOMS: atom_id res chain seq x y z
N MET A 1 -7.37 16.06 -7.22
CA MET A 1 -8.62 15.25 -7.23
C MET A 1 -8.36 14.01 -6.38
N PRO A 2 -9.31 13.59 -5.53
CA PRO A 2 -9.09 12.44 -4.65
C PRO A 2 -9.09 11.10 -5.40
N VAL A 3 -9.70 11.01 -6.59
CA VAL A 3 -9.80 9.78 -7.40
C VAL A 3 -8.87 9.86 -8.60
N PHE A 4 -8.23 8.76 -8.97
CA PHE A 4 -7.32 8.65 -10.10
C PHE A 4 -7.54 7.35 -10.89
N ARG A 5 -7.13 7.37 -12.17
CA ARG A 5 -6.96 6.18 -13.01
C ARG A 5 -5.50 6.10 -13.46
N TRP A 6 -4.93 4.91 -13.47
CA TRP A 6 -3.56 4.73 -13.94
C TRP A 6 -3.36 5.21 -15.38
N SER A 7 -4.39 5.06 -16.23
CA SER A 7 -4.38 5.50 -17.63
C SER A 7 -4.36 7.02 -17.80
N GLU A 8 -4.68 7.79 -16.77
CA GLU A 8 -4.73 9.26 -16.78
C GLU A 8 -3.46 9.88 -16.18
N LEU A 9 -2.64 9.07 -15.51
CA LEU A 9 -1.37 9.50 -14.94
C LEU A 9 -0.25 9.35 -15.97
N GLU A 10 0.67 10.32 -15.98
CA GLU A 10 1.85 10.28 -16.83
C GLU A 10 2.69 9.03 -16.54
N GLU A 11 2.97 8.22 -17.57
CA GLU A 11 3.93 7.14 -17.49
C GLU A 11 5.33 7.66 -17.86
N LYS A 12 6.31 7.40 -17.02
CA LYS A 12 7.69 7.87 -17.19
C LYS A 12 8.70 6.86 -16.66
N VAL A 13 9.97 7.03 -17.05
CA VAL A 13 11.09 6.33 -16.40
C VAL A 13 11.20 6.85 -14.97
N LEU A 14 11.10 5.94 -14.00
CA LEU A 14 11.02 6.33 -12.57
C LEU A 14 12.39 6.51 -11.92
N TYR A 15 13.36 5.72 -12.33
CA TYR A 15 14.70 5.67 -11.71
C TYR A 15 15.78 5.60 -12.78
N PRO A 16 15.97 6.64 -13.62
CA PRO A 16 16.80 6.56 -14.83
C PRO A 16 18.25 6.18 -14.54
N ASP A 17 18.78 6.56 -13.37
CA ASP A 17 20.16 6.28 -12.97
C ASP A 17 20.36 4.86 -12.41
N HIS A 18 19.29 4.14 -12.11
CA HIS A 18 19.35 2.86 -11.39
C HIS A 18 18.60 1.72 -12.09
N SER A 19 17.63 2.02 -12.95
CA SER A 19 16.73 0.99 -13.49
C SER A 19 15.99 1.50 -14.73
N PRO A 20 15.71 0.63 -15.72
CA PRO A 20 14.85 0.93 -16.86
C PRO A 20 13.35 0.88 -16.48
N ALA A 21 13.01 0.90 -15.20
CA ALA A 21 11.63 0.84 -14.74
C ALA A 21 10.81 2.03 -15.26
N THR A 22 9.64 1.73 -15.81
CA THR A 22 8.63 2.75 -16.17
C THR A 22 7.43 2.63 -15.27
N GLY A 23 6.65 3.68 -15.17
CA GLY A 23 5.42 3.65 -14.39
C GLY A 23 4.82 5.01 -14.13
N SER A 24 3.68 4.99 -13.47
CA SER A 24 2.95 6.18 -13.04
C SER A 24 2.95 6.29 -11.52
N VAL A 25 2.98 7.51 -11.02
CA VAL A 25 3.02 7.81 -9.58
C VAL A 25 1.89 8.74 -9.20
N LEU A 26 1.11 8.36 -8.19
CA LEU A 26 0.27 9.28 -7.43
C LEU A 26 0.99 9.64 -6.14
N ARG A 27 1.16 10.92 -5.87
CA ARG A 27 1.81 11.42 -4.67
C ARG A 27 0.82 12.20 -3.82
N GLY A 28 0.65 11.77 -2.57
CA GLY A 28 0.01 12.53 -1.50
C GLY A 28 1.03 13.37 -0.71
N GLU A 29 0.62 13.84 0.45
CA GLU A 29 1.48 14.62 1.36
C GLU A 29 2.41 13.73 2.20
N LYS A 30 1.94 12.55 2.60
CA LYS A 30 2.64 11.62 3.50
C LYS A 30 2.99 10.29 2.85
N ILE A 31 2.19 9.83 1.90
CA ILE A 31 2.39 8.58 1.17
C ILE A 31 2.33 8.81 -0.34
N ALA A 32 2.99 7.94 -1.08
CA ALA A 32 2.87 7.86 -2.53
C ALA A 32 2.62 6.41 -2.93
N VAL A 33 1.95 6.21 -4.06
CA VAL A 33 1.80 4.92 -4.71
C VAL A 33 2.27 5.00 -6.15
N ALA A 34 2.98 3.97 -6.59
CA ALA A 34 3.44 3.81 -7.96
C ALA A 34 2.97 2.47 -8.53
N ARG A 35 2.54 2.48 -9.78
CA ARG A 35 2.45 1.28 -10.60
C ARG A 35 3.70 1.20 -11.44
N VAL A 36 4.58 0.26 -11.12
CA VAL A 36 5.93 0.14 -11.68
C VAL A 36 6.01 -1.10 -12.55
N ARG A 37 6.63 -0.96 -13.71
CA ARG A 37 6.91 -2.05 -14.64
C ARG A 37 8.40 -2.15 -14.89
N TYR A 38 8.93 -3.35 -14.79
CA TYR A 38 10.33 -3.66 -15.05
C TYR A 38 10.40 -4.69 -16.17
N PRO A 39 11.19 -4.45 -17.24
CA PRO A 39 11.44 -5.46 -18.25
C PRO A 39 12.21 -6.66 -17.69
N ALA A 40 11.91 -7.87 -18.18
CA ALA A 40 12.69 -9.06 -17.86
C ALA A 40 14.20 -8.86 -18.16
N GLY A 41 15.05 -9.44 -17.34
CA GLY A 41 16.51 -9.32 -17.44
C GLY A 41 17.09 -8.02 -16.89
N SER A 42 16.26 -7.05 -16.47
CA SER A 42 16.74 -5.82 -15.84
C SER A 42 17.15 -6.08 -14.38
N LYS A 43 17.98 -5.18 -13.83
CA LYS A 43 18.45 -5.24 -12.46
C LYS A 43 18.36 -3.87 -11.81
N VAL A 44 17.99 -3.86 -10.54
CA VAL A 44 18.16 -2.72 -9.66
C VAL A 44 19.39 -3.02 -8.78
N PRO A 45 20.49 -2.26 -8.92
CA PRO A 45 21.71 -2.53 -8.16
C PRO A 45 21.49 -2.32 -6.66
N PRO A 46 22.36 -2.87 -5.80
CA PRO A 46 22.29 -2.65 -4.37
C PRO A 46 22.31 -1.15 -4.03
N HIS A 47 21.33 -0.72 -3.27
CA HIS A 47 21.20 0.65 -2.78
C HIS A 47 20.35 0.67 -1.52
N ALA A 48 20.33 1.81 -0.83
CA ALA A 48 19.46 2.04 0.32
C ALA A 48 18.68 3.34 0.14
N SER A 49 17.44 3.33 0.60
CA SER A 49 16.57 4.51 0.63
C SER A 49 16.30 4.95 2.07
N ARG A 50 16.25 6.25 2.30
CA ARG A 50 15.78 6.79 3.59
C ARG A 50 14.27 6.64 3.79
N ARG A 51 13.55 6.19 2.76
CA ARG A 51 12.10 5.99 2.72
C ARG A 51 11.78 4.53 2.96
N GLU A 52 10.72 4.28 3.74
CA GLU A 52 10.10 2.97 3.79
C GLU A 52 9.32 2.71 2.52
N GLN A 53 9.40 1.47 2.02
CA GLN A 53 8.70 1.03 0.83
C GLN A 53 8.03 -0.33 1.09
N ILE A 54 6.85 -0.52 0.53
CA ILE A 54 6.15 -1.82 0.51
C ILE A 54 5.77 -2.12 -0.93
N HIS A 55 6.36 -3.17 -1.49
CA HIS A 55 6.16 -3.61 -2.86
C HIS A 55 5.24 -4.82 -2.90
N SER A 56 4.04 -4.68 -3.46
CA SER A 56 3.12 -5.79 -3.74
C SER A 56 3.30 -6.24 -5.18
N ILE A 57 3.67 -7.50 -5.38
CA ILE A 57 3.92 -8.08 -6.71
C ILE A 57 2.58 -8.43 -7.34
N VAL A 58 2.27 -7.85 -8.50
CA VAL A 58 1.03 -8.06 -9.25
C VAL A 58 1.21 -9.08 -10.36
N ARG A 59 2.36 -9.03 -11.05
CA ARG A 59 2.69 -9.91 -12.17
C ARG A 59 4.19 -10.11 -12.29
N GLY A 60 4.61 -11.25 -12.87
CA GLY A 60 6.00 -11.57 -13.15
C GLY A 60 6.72 -12.17 -11.96
N GLN A 61 8.04 -12.30 -12.08
CA GLN A 61 8.92 -12.86 -11.04
C GLN A 61 10.21 -12.08 -10.95
N ALA A 62 10.71 -11.92 -9.73
CA ALA A 62 11.98 -11.30 -9.44
C ALA A 62 12.65 -11.93 -8.23
N THR A 63 13.97 -11.87 -8.16
CA THR A 63 14.73 -12.15 -6.95
C THR A 63 14.97 -10.83 -6.24
N TYR A 64 14.42 -10.68 -5.04
CA TYR A 64 14.72 -9.58 -4.13
C TYR A 64 15.80 -10.00 -3.14
N ARG A 65 16.76 -9.12 -2.90
CA ARG A 65 17.68 -9.21 -1.78
C ARG A 65 17.46 -8.00 -0.88
N VAL A 66 17.09 -8.24 0.38
CA VAL A 66 16.80 -7.20 1.37
C VAL A 66 17.55 -7.51 2.66
N ASN A 67 18.45 -6.62 3.08
CA ASN A 67 19.26 -6.80 4.29
C ASN A 67 19.99 -8.16 4.33
N GLY A 68 20.50 -8.62 3.19
CA GLY A 68 21.20 -9.91 3.04
C GLY A 68 20.31 -11.14 2.90
N GLU A 69 19.02 -11.05 3.17
CA GLU A 69 18.04 -12.10 2.90
C GLU A 69 17.63 -12.07 1.42
N GLU A 70 17.65 -13.23 0.75
CA GLU A 70 17.29 -13.33 -0.66
C GLU A 70 16.09 -14.24 -0.85
N LYS A 71 15.12 -13.79 -1.66
CA LYS A 71 13.91 -14.57 -1.97
C LYS A 71 13.45 -14.33 -3.41
N LEU A 72 13.07 -15.42 -4.09
CA LEU A 72 12.26 -15.36 -5.31
C LEU A 72 10.83 -15.00 -4.96
N VAL A 73 10.32 -13.92 -5.57
CA VAL A 73 8.95 -13.43 -5.34
C VAL A 73 8.15 -13.41 -6.64
N GLY A 74 6.85 -13.60 -6.51
CA GLY A 74 5.88 -13.60 -7.60
C GLY A 74 4.54 -12.99 -7.17
N PRO A 75 3.48 -13.12 -7.99
CA PRO A 75 2.18 -12.53 -7.71
C PRO A 75 1.62 -12.94 -6.35
N GLY A 76 1.08 -11.95 -5.61
CA GLY A 76 0.56 -12.12 -4.26
C GLY A 76 1.60 -12.04 -3.15
N GLU A 77 2.90 -11.99 -3.49
CA GLU A 77 3.96 -11.75 -2.52
C GLU A 77 4.23 -10.25 -2.33
N VAL A 78 4.77 -9.93 -1.16
CA VAL A 78 5.01 -8.54 -0.73
C VAL A 78 6.38 -8.43 -0.10
N VAL A 79 7.06 -7.33 -0.41
CA VAL A 79 8.38 -7.03 0.14
C VAL A 79 8.30 -5.72 0.92
N LEU A 80 8.63 -5.78 2.21
CA LEU A 80 8.79 -4.61 3.07
C LEU A 80 10.28 -4.21 3.10
N ILE A 81 10.56 -2.99 2.68
CA ILE A 81 11.91 -2.41 2.68
C ILE A 81 11.89 -1.25 3.68
N ARG A 82 12.49 -1.46 4.85
CA ARG A 82 12.56 -0.45 5.91
C ARG A 82 13.53 0.69 5.54
N PRO A 83 13.42 1.86 6.17
CA PRO A 83 14.36 2.97 5.92
C PRO A 83 15.81 2.52 6.09
N ASN A 84 16.69 3.02 5.21
CA ASN A 84 18.14 2.76 5.19
C ASN A 84 18.54 1.27 5.06
N THR A 85 17.62 0.41 4.64
CA THR A 85 17.90 -1.01 4.39
C THR A 85 18.45 -1.20 2.98
N GLU A 86 19.62 -1.81 2.86
CA GLU A 86 20.18 -2.18 1.56
C GLU A 86 19.30 -3.23 0.87
N HIS A 87 18.98 -2.98 -0.38
CA HIS A 87 18.20 -3.89 -1.20
C HIS A 87 18.61 -3.83 -2.66
N ALA A 88 18.37 -4.94 -3.36
CA ALA A 88 18.62 -5.13 -4.78
C ALA A 88 17.53 -6.00 -5.39
N VAL A 89 17.30 -5.88 -6.69
CA VAL A 89 16.30 -6.68 -7.39
C VAL A 89 16.86 -7.17 -8.72
N GLU A 90 16.67 -8.45 -9.00
CA GLU A 90 16.92 -9.05 -10.32
C GLU A 90 15.58 -9.51 -10.91
N ILE A 91 15.23 -8.95 -12.06
CA ILE A 91 13.94 -9.19 -12.71
C ILE A 91 14.06 -10.39 -13.65
N LEU A 92 13.35 -11.47 -13.34
CA LEU A 92 13.41 -12.73 -14.11
C LEU A 92 12.35 -12.80 -15.21
N GLN A 93 11.17 -12.18 -14.96
CA GLN A 93 10.07 -12.05 -15.92
C GLN A 93 9.57 -10.62 -15.87
N ASP A 94 8.93 -10.13 -16.94
CA ASP A 94 8.30 -8.81 -16.94
C ASP A 94 7.49 -8.61 -15.67
N LEU A 95 7.96 -7.71 -14.81
CA LEU A 95 7.46 -7.53 -13.47
C LEU A 95 6.55 -6.30 -13.38
N GLU A 96 5.42 -6.45 -12.73
CA GLU A 96 4.54 -5.34 -12.35
C GLU A 96 4.38 -5.30 -10.83
N VAL A 97 4.63 -4.13 -10.26
CA VAL A 97 4.59 -3.88 -8.82
C VAL A 97 3.67 -2.70 -8.52
N ILE A 98 2.81 -2.85 -7.52
CA ILE A 98 2.20 -1.73 -6.83
C ILE A 98 3.09 -1.42 -5.62
N GLY A 99 3.85 -0.33 -5.72
CA GLY A 99 4.79 0.10 -4.69
C GLY A 99 4.23 1.28 -3.90
N PHE A 100 4.19 1.16 -2.58
CA PHE A 100 3.87 2.25 -1.66
C PHE A 100 5.16 2.77 -1.02
N GLN A 101 5.23 4.06 -0.79
CA GLN A 101 6.38 4.71 -0.18
C GLN A 101 5.91 5.82 0.76
N ASP A 102 6.57 5.94 1.93
CA ASP A 102 6.41 7.14 2.74
C ASP A 102 7.06 8.33 2.04
N VAL A 103 6.44 9.48 2.06
CA VAL A 103 6.96 10.73 1.50
C VAL A 103 6.90 11.89 2.47
N GLY A 104 6.53 11.63 3.70
CA GLY A 104 6.51 12.59 4.79
C GLY A 104 7.91 13.14 5.15
N PRO A 105 8.00 14.03 6.14
CA PRO A 105 9.26 14.58 6.58
C PRO A 105 10.26 13.52 7.02
N LEU A 106 11.53 13.66 6.64
CA LEU A 106 12.62 12.75 7.02
C LEU A 106 13.31 13.13 8.35
N ALA A 107 12.81 14.13 9.05
CA ALA A 107 13.36 14.53 10.35
C ALA A 107 13.21 13.38 11.36
N GLY A 108 14.29 13.01 12.03
CA GLY A 108 14.30 11.93 13.03
C GLY A 108 14.23 10.51 12.45
N VAL A 109 14.44 10.33 11.14
CA VAL A 109 14.58 8.99 10.54
C VAL A 109 15.94 8.43 10.92
N GLU A 110 15.94 7.61 11.97
CA GLU A 110 17.11 6.80 12.34
C GLU A 110 17.36 5.71 11.28
N PRO A 111 18.58 5.18 11.18
CA PRO A 111 18.82 3.97 10.39
C PRO A 111 17.80 2.90 10.78
N GLY A 112 17.19 2.24 9.79
CA GLY A 112 16.17 1.20 10.01
C GLY A 112 16.66 0.17 11.02
N SER A 113 16.16 0.30 12.24
CA SER A 113 16.48 -0.61 13.35
C SER A 113 15.50 -1.78 13.43
N GLY A 114 14.50 -1.77 12.54
CA GLY A 114 13.43 -2.76 12.52
C GLY A 114 13.97 -4.16 12.23
N SER A 115 13.84 -5.02 13.23
CA SER A 115 14.00 -6.46 13.09
C SER A 115 12.65 -7.09 12.69
N GLY A 116 12.70 -8.25 12.03
CA GLY A 116 11.50 -8.99 11.66
C GLY A 116 11.40 -9.25 10.17
N PRO A 117 10.38 -10.00 9.74
CA PRO A 117 10.26 -10.45 8.38
C PRO A 117 10.16 -9.28 7.39
N VAL A 118 10.72 -9.47 6.21
CA VAL A 118 10.67 -8.52 5.09
C VAL A 118 9.88 -9.07 3.91
N PHE A 119 9.67 -10.40 3.86
CA PHE A 119 8.91 -11.09 2.82
C PHE A 119 7.63 -11.67 3.38
N PHE A 120 6.53 -11.40 2.69
CA PHE A 120 5.18 -11.83 3.07
C PHE A 120 4.46 -12.39 1.84
N LYS A 121 3.35 -13.10 2.08
CA LYS A 121 2.43 -13.54 1.04
C LYS A 121 1.01 -13.41 1.54
N TRP A 122 0.16 -12.71 0.79
CA TRP A 122 -1.17 -12.32 1.27
C TRP A 122 -2.04 -13.49 1.70
N ASP A 123 -2.01 -14.61 0.97
CA ASP A 123 -2.82 -15.79 1.23
C ASP A 123 -2.30 -16.69 2.38
N GLU A 124 -1.08 -16.43 2.85
CA GLU A 124 -0.46 -17.12 4.00
C GLU A 124 -0.62 -16.33 5.31
N MET A 125 -1.15 -15.11 5.24
CA MET A 125 -1.32 -14.24 6.39
C MET A 125 -2.74 -14.36 6.98
N GLU A 126 -2.82 -14.14 8.29
CA GLU A 126 -4.09 -14.08 8.99
C GLU A 126 -4.93 -12.88 8.52
N SER A 127 -6.20 -13.16 8.18
CA SER A 127 -7.16 -12.15 7.73
C SER A 127 -8.05 -11.73 8.90
N ASP A 128 -8.10 -10.44 9.18
CA ASP A 128 -8.93 -9.88 10.23
C ASP A 128 -9.75 -8.67 9.74
N PHE A 129 -10.73 -8.22 10.51
CA PHE A 129 -11.42 -6.97 10.26
C PHE A 129 -10.47 -5.79 10.45
N ILE A 130 -10.37 -4.94 9.43
CA ILE A 130 -9.44 -3.81 9.46
C ILE A 130 -9.99 -2.64 10.27
N THR A 131 -11.25 -2.27 10.04
CA THR A 131 -11.91 -1.16 10.73
C THR A 131 -13.34 -1.54 11.14
N PRO A 132 -13.52 -2.49 12.06
CA PRO A 132 -14.84 -3.09 12.34
C PRO A 132 -15.88 -2.11 12.86
N LYS A 133 -15.46 -0.98 13.42
CA LYS A 133 -16.35 0.09 13.87
C LYS A 133 -17.02 0.80 12.69
N TYR A 134 -16.37 0.85 11.55
CA TYR A 134 -16.80 1.62 10.38
C TYR A 134 -17.21 0.77 9.19
N SER A 135 -16.62 -0.41 9.01
CA SER A 135 -16.92 -1.30 7.87
C SER A 135 -16.70 -2.78 8.19
N SER A 136 -17.19 -3.66 7.32
CA SER A 136 -16.93 -5.10 7.36
C SER A 136 -15.74 -5.52 6.49
N GLY A 137 -14.91 -4.57 6.05
CA GLY A 137 -13.69 -4.87 5.28
C GLY A 137 -12.72 -5.71 6.08
N ARG A 138 -12.18 -6.76 5.45
CA ARG A 138 -11.27 -7.72 6.09
C ARG A 138 -10.12 -8.08 5.18
N GLY A 139 -9.02 -8.44 5.78
CA GLY A 139 -7.83 -8.88 5.08
C GLY A 139 -6.58 -8.86 5.95
N PRO A 140 -5.46 -9.37 5.43
CA PRO A 140 -4.16 -9.30 6.08
C PRO A 140 -3.58 -7.87 6.02
N THR A 141 -2.74 -7.55 7.01
CA THR A 141 -2.08 -6.25 7.13
C THR A 141 -0.60 -6.42 7.43
N ILE A 142 0.23 -5.66 6.72
CA ILE A 142 1.67 -5.52 6.97
C ILE A 142 1.90 -4.13 7.53
N THR A 143 2.46 -4.05 8.72
CA THR A 143 2.78 -2.79 9.39
C THR A 143 4.29 -2.61 9.39
N GLY A 144 4.73 -1.53 8.75
CA GLY A 144 6.11 -1.06 8.78
C GLY A 144 6.38 -0.11 9.95
N GLU A 145 7.36 0.75 9.78
CA GLU A 145 7.71 1.79 10.75
C GLU A 145 6.98 3.11 10.47
N ARG A 146 6.64 3.38 9.20
CA ARG A 146 6.08 4.65 8.72
C ARG A 146 4.80 4.51 7.94
N ILE A 147 4.61 3.37 7.28
CA ILE A 147 3.40 3.05 6.52
C ILE A 147 2.91 1.64 6.86
N GLU A 148 1.62 1.44 6.71
CA GLU A 148 0.99 0.13 6.78
C GLU A 148 0.19 -0.15 5.52
N VAL A 149 0.19 -1.39 5.06
CA VAL A 149 -0.54 -1.82 3.86
C VAL A 149 -1.42 -3.02 4.19
N ALA A 150 -2.68 -2.96 3.78
CA ALA A 150 -3.63 -4.05 3.92
C ALA A 150 -4.16 -4.49 2.56
N PHE A 151 -4.26 -5.80 2.35
CA PHE A 151 -4.98 -6.38 1.22
C PHE A 151 -6.40 -6.68 1.66
N MET A 152 -7.37 -5.92 1.17
CA MET A 152 -8.72 -5.93 1.72
C MET A 152 -9.75 -6.43 0.72
N PHE A 153 -10.73 -7.17 1.23
CA PHE A 153 -11.92 -7.57 0.51
C PHE A 153 -13.18 -7.02 1.18
N TYR A 154 -14.09 -6.55 0.34
CA TYR A 154 -15.42 -6.07 0.73
C TYR A 154 -16.48 -6.71 -0.15
N PRO A 155 -17.47 -7.44 0.40
CA PRO A 155 -18.61 -7.92 -0.37
C PRO A 155 -19.47 -6.77 -0.91
N ALA A 156 -20.08 -6.97 -2.07
CA ALA A 156 -21.09 -6.06 -2.62
C ALA A 156 -22.17 -5.73 -1.59
N GLY A 157 -22.65 -4.48 -1.57
CA GLY A 157 -23.61 -4.00 -0.60
C GLY A 157 -23.03 -3.56 0.74
N THR A 158 -21.74 -3.81 1.02
CA THR A 158 -21.08 -3.28 2.22
C THR A 158 -21.12 -1.76 2.22
N GLU A 159 -21.42 -1.16 3.37
CA GLU A 159 -21.36 0.27 3.62
C GLU A 159 -20.29 0.57 4.67
N GLY A 160 -19.36 1.45 4.33
CA GLY A 160 -18.42 2.07 5.26
C GLY A 160 -18.99 3.39 5.76
N LYS A 161 -19.22 3.45 7.08
CA LYS A 161 -19.81 4.66 7.70
C LYS A 161 -18.93 5.88 7.49
N PRO A 162 -19.51 7.08 7.31
CA PRO A 162 -18.75 8.31 7.26
C PRO A 162 -17.88 8.47 8.52
N HIS A 163 -16.60 8.77 8.31
CA HIS A 163 -15.61 9.00 9.37
C HIS A 163 -14.43 9.81 8.84
N ALA A 164 -13.63 10.33 9.74
CA ALA A 164 -12.36 10.97 9.45
C ALA A 164 -11.27 10.43 10.36
N HIS A 165 -10.03 10.42 9.89
CA HIS A 165 -8.86 10.02 10.65
C HIS A 165 -7.63 10.87 10.27
N PRO A 166 -6.63 11.02 11.16
CA PRO A 166 -5.44 11.85 10.90
C PRO A 166 -4.46 11.21 9.89
N ASN A 167 -4.60 9.92 9.61
CA ASN A 167 -3.82 9.27 8.57
C ASN A 167 -4.22 9.79 7.19
N GLU A 168 -3.25 9.98 6.30
CA GLU A 168 -3.50 9.96 4.87
C GLU A 168 -3.66 8.51 4.42
N GLN A 169 -4.55 8.26 3.46
CA GLN A 169 -4.82 6.92 2.98
C GLN A 169 -4.89 6.89 1.45
N ILE A 170 -4.26 5.89 0.83
CA ILE A 170 -4.42 5.61 -0.59
C ILE A 170 -4.96 4.20 -0.76
N GLN A 171 -5.99 4.05 -1.57
CA GLN A 171 -6.52 2.76 -2.00
C GLN A 171 -6.30 2.56 -3.49
N VAL A 172 -5.79 1.39 -3.87
CA VAL A 172 -5.65 0.94 -5.25
C VAL A 172 -6.64 -0.17 -5.50
N ALA A 173 -7.64 0.09 -6.35
CA ALA A 173 -8.67 -0.88 -6.72
C ALA A 173 -8.10 -1.94 -7.66
N LEU A 174 -8.13 -3.20 -7.25
CA LEU A 174 -7.71 -4.34 -8.06
C LEU A 174 -8.88 -5.01 -8.76
N GLN A 175 -10.07 -5.01 -8.14
CA GLN A 175 -11.29 -5.62 -8.66
C GLN A 175 -12.52 -4.89 -8.12
N GLY A 176 -13.61 -4.90 -8.91
CA GLY A 176 -14.91 -4.43 -8.47
C GLY A 176 -15.06 -2.91 -8.54
N LYS A 177 -16.11 -2.43 -7.85
CA LYS A 177 -16.53 -1.03 -7.91
C LYS A 177 -17.06 -0.54 -6.57
N VAL A 178 -16.67 0.67 -6.21
CA VAL A 178 -17.11 1.35 -4.98
C VAL A 178 -17.54 2.78 -5.29
N ARG A 179 -18.59 3.22 -4.62
CA ARG A 179 -18.97 4.63 -4.53
C ARG A 179 -18.38 5.19 -3.25
N GLY A 180 -17.61 6.27 -3.34
CA GLY A 180 -17.05 7.01 -2.21
C GLY A 180 -17.65 8.41 -2.12
N VAL A 181 -17.93 8.89 -0.92
CA VAL A 181 -18.18 10.29 -0.64
C VAL A 181 -16.97 10.80 0.13
N ILE A 182 -16.27 11.81 -0.39
CA ILE A 182 -15.00 12.31 0.15
C ILE A 182 -15.11 13.82 0.23
N GLY A 183 -15.05 14.38 1.44
CA GLY A 183 -15.21 15.81 1.65
C GLY A 183 -16.57 16.36 1.12
N GLY A 184 -17.60 15.52 1.08
CA GLY A 184 -18.92 15.85 0.57
C GLY A 184 -19.12 15.63 -0.94
N GLU A 185 -18.08 15.27 -1.68
CA GLU A 185 -18.17 14.97 -3.12
C GLU A 185 -18.28 13.47 -3.39
N GLU A 186 -19.22 13.09 -4.26
CA GLU A 186 -19.44 11.69 -4.66
C GLU A 186 -18.50 11.30 -5.83
N HIS A 187 -17.86 10.15 -5.70
CA HIS A 187 -16.96 9.57 -6.69
C HIS A 187 -17.25 8.09 -6.89
N VAL A 188 -16.97 7.57 -8.10
CA VAL A 188 -16.97 6.15 -8.38
C VAL A 188 -15.54 5.70 -8.66
N ILE A 189 -15.08 4.71 -7.91
CA ILE A 189 -13.75 4.11 -8.02
C ILE A 189 -13.93 2.67 -8.51
N GLU A 190 -13.15 2.25 -9.48
CA GLU A 190 -13.19 0.91 -10.05
C GLU A 190 -11.78 0.38 -10.35
N ALA A 191 -11.68 -0.90 -10.64
CA ALA A 191 -10.40 -1.55 -10.99
C ALA A 191 -9.64 -0.76 -12.07
N GLY A 192 -8.31 -0.66 -11.90
CA GLY A 192 -7.44 0.16 -12.75
C GLY A 192 -7.29 1.61 -12.30
N GLY A 193 -7.86 1.95 -11.15
CA GLY A 193 -7.74 3.26 -10.52
C GLY A 193 -7.58 3.16 -9.01
N GLY A 194 -7.86 4.26 -8.33
CA GLY A 194 -7.79 4.32 -6.88
C GLY A 194 -8.26 5.65 -6.34
N VAL A 195 -8.05 5.82 -5.04
CA VAL A 195 -8.49 7.02 -4.32
C VAL A 195 -7.47 7.40 -3.26
N LEU A 196 -7.24 8.69 -3.12
CA LEU A 196 -6.52 9.32 -2.01
C LEU A 196 -7.54 9.93 -1.05
N PHE A 197 -7.50 9.52 0.21
CA PHE A 197 -8.23 10.15 1.31
C PHE A 197 -7.26 11.04 2.08
N PRO A 198 -7.40 12.37 1.99
CA PRO A 198 -6.52 13.27 2.73
C PRO A 198 -6.75 13.16 4.24
N SER A 199 -5.72 13.49 5.04
CA SER A 199 -5.80 13.52 6.49
C SER A 199 -6.97 14.38 6.97
N ASN A 200 -7.76 13.87 7.92
CA ASN A 200 -8.90 14.55 8.57
C ASN A 200 -10.07 14.95 7.63
N VAL A 201 -10.10 14.46 6.40
CA VAL A 201 -11.24 14.65 5.50
C VAL A 201 -12.25 13.54 5.73
N GLU A 202 -13.49 13.91 6.00
CA GLU A 202 -14.59 12.94 6.16
C GLU A 202 -14.81 12.16 4.87
N HIS A 203 -14.92 10.87 5.00
CA HIS A 203 -15.19 9.96 3.89
C HIS A 203 -16.00 8.75 4.32
N GLY A 204 -16.79 8.23 3.37
CA GLY A 204 -17.57 7.00 3.50
C GLY A 204 -17.64 6.28 2.17
N ILE A 205 -17.95 4.99 2.19
CA ILE A 205 -17.99 4.17 0.99
C ILE A 205 -19.25 3.30 0.94
N LYS A 206 -19.68 2.99 -0.28
CA LYS A 206 -20.68 1.97 -0.58
C LYS A 206 -20.17 1.06 -1.68
N ILE A 207 -20.03 -0.22 -1.37
CA ILE A 207 -19.53 -1.22 -2.30
C ILE A 207 -20.64 -1.58 -3.29
N LEU A 208 -20.39 -1.36 -4.56
CA LEU A 208 -21.34 -1.63 -5.65
C LEU A 208 -21.16 -3.02 -6.25
N GLU A 209 -19.91 -3.50 -6.32
CA GLU A 209 -19.52 -4.84 -6.76
C GLU A 209 -18.47 -5.37 -5.80
N ASP A 210 -18.34 -6.69 -5.63
CA ASP A 210 -17.29 -7.30 -4.79
C ASP A 210 -15.95 -6.62 -5.05
N TYR A 211 -15.36 -6.02 -4.01
CA TYR A 211 -14.28 -5.07 -4.12
C TYR A 211 -13.01 -5.56 -3.43
N THR A 212 -11.97 -5.76 -4.23
CA THR A 212 -10.63 -6.10 -3.74
C THR A 212 -9.71 -4.90 -3.92
N VAL A 213 -8.99 -4.53 -2.86
CA VAL A 213 -8.19 -3.31 -2.82
C VAL A 213 -6.91 -3.51 -2.01
N ILE A 214 -5.81 -2.88 -2.46
CA ILE A 214 -4.64 -2.66 -1.62
C ILE A 214 -4.78 -1.26 -1.01
N ASN A 215 -4.79 -1.22 0.30
CA ASN A 215 -4.95 0.00 1.09
C ASN A 215 -3.66 0.34 1.82
N CYS A 216 -3.16 1.57 1.68
CA CYS A 216 -2.00 2.07 2.42
C CYS A 216 -2.39 3.27 3.27
N LYS A 217 -1.85 3.32 4.50
CA LYS A 217 -1.94 4.47 5.40
C LYS A 217 -0.57 4.84 5.93
N ASP A 218 -0.32 6.12 6.18
CA ASP A 218 0.78 6.53 7.04
C ASP A 218 0.50 6.13 8.50
N ILE A 219 1.54 5.84 9.25
CA ILE A 219 1.41 5.50 10.66
C ILE A 219 1.36 6.80 11.46
N VAL A 220 0.23 6.99 12.15
CA VAL A 220 0.03 8.08 13.12
C VAL A 220 -0.15 7.43 14.49
N PRO A 221 0.66 7.79 15.50
CA PRO A 221 0.54 7.24 16.85
C PRO A 221 -0.89 7.32 17.37
N GLY A 222 -1.42 6.20 17.84
CA GLY A 222 -2.80 6.11 18.31
C GLY A 222 -3.85 5.84 17.23
N TRP A 223 -3.49 5.79 15.94
CA TRP A 223 -4.40 5.63 14.80
C TRP A 223 -3.97 4.58 13.79
N SER A 224 -3.26 3.56 14.20
CA SER A 224 -2.91 2.43 13.34
C SER A 224 -4.03 1.38 13.31
N VAL A 225 -3.94 0.41 12.39
CA VAL A 225 -4.82 -0.78 12.35
C VAL A 225 -4.80 -1.53 13.69
N TYR A 226 -3.67 -1.51 14.43
CA TYR A 226 -3.58 -2.06 15.78
C TYR A 226 -4.51 -1.37 16.76
N HIS A 227 -4.77 -0.08 16.61
CA HIS A 227 -5.73 0.64 17.45
C HIS A 227 -7.15 0.12 17.28
N ALA A 228 -7.55 -0.20 16.05
CA ALA A 228 -8.85 -0.82 15.80
C ALA A 228 -8.97 -2.22 16.44
N ARG A 229 -7.85 -2.92 16.65
CA ARG A 229 -7.82 -4.18 17.41
C ARG A 229 -7.93 -3.96 18.92
N TRP A 230 -7.34 -2.90 19.45
CA TRP A 230 -7.41 -2.57 20.88
C TRP A 230 -8.76 -2.03 21.32
N GLU A 231 -9.47 -1.31 20.47
CA GLU A 231 -10.85 -0.89 20.76
C GLU A 231 -11.84 -2.07 20.90
N ARG A 232 -11.43 -3.31 20.53
CA ARG A 232 -12.23 -4.52 20.68
C ARG A 232 -12.01 -5.22 22.02
N GLU A 233 -10.91 -4.99 22.70
CA GLU A 233 -10.70 -5.52 24.04
C GLU A 233 -11.48 -4.64 25.01
N PRO A 234 -12.47 -5.21 25.75
CA PRO A 234 -13.09 -4.48 26.85
C PRO A 234 -11.97 -4.09 27.82
N ALA A 235 -12.00 -2.84 28.27
CA ALA A 235 -11.06 -2.36 29.26
C ALA A 235 -10.95 -3.42 30.36
N ARG A 236 -9.77 -4.01 30.53
CA ARG A 236 -9.53 -4.99 31.59
C ARG A 236 -9.73 -4.24 32.91
N SER A 237 -10.84 -4.58 33.58
CA SER A 237 -11.17 -4.09 34.91
C SER A 237 -10.14 -4.49 35.94
#